data_ce84912eaf32737b0c772e76d742a300
#
_entry.id   ce84912eaf32737b0c772e76d742a300
#
_cell.length_a   1.000
_cell.length_b   1.000
_cell.length_c   1.000
_cell.angle_alpha   90.00
_cell.angle_beta   90.00
_cell.angle_gamma   90.00
#
_symmetry.space_group_name_H-M   'P 1'
#
loop_
_entity.id
_entity.type
_entity.pdbx_description
1 polymer ?
#
loop_
_entity_poly.entity_id
_entity_poly.type
_entity_poly.pdbx_seq_one_letter_code
_entity_poly.pdbx_strand_id
1 'polypeptide(L)'
;MSLTNKVLAEIEKIVDFETGLTLSQMKMIRSVKETEPGIVRIEFSPSSPVCPMAVRVAMEVRSKAENIEGVKKALVYCRGHMIEEKINRMVNT
;
A
#
# COMPACT_ATOMS: atom_id res chain seq x y z
N MET A 1 0.15 -1.19 -20.91
CA MET A 1 0.11 -0.62 -19.55
C MET A 1 1.32 -1.10 -18.77
N SER A 2 1.91 -0.22 -17.99
CA SER A 2 3.02 -0.61 -17.13
C SER A 2 2.52 -1.40 -15.91
N LEU A 3 3.41 -2.18 -15.32
CA LEU A 3 3.09 -2.90 -14.09
C LEU A 3 2.70 -1.94 -12.98
N THR A 4 3.37 -0.79 -12.90
CA THR A 4 3.05 0.26 -11.93
C THR A 4 1.60 0.72 -12.05
N ASN A 5 1.12 0.94 -13.27
CA ASN A 5 -0.26 1.37 -13.49
C ASN A 5 -1.27 0.29 -13.10
N LYS A 6 -0.96 -0.97 -13.37
CA LYS A 6 -1.83 -2.08 -12.96
C LYS A 6 -1.94 -2.15 -11.44
N VAL A 7 -0.81 -2.07 -10.75
CA VAL A 7 -0.77 -2.12 -9.29
C VAL A 7 -1.55 -0.95 -8.70
N LEU A 8 -1.29 0.26 -9.20
CA LEU A 8 -1.97 1.45 -8.70
C LEU A 8 -3.49 1.33 -8.88
N ALA A 9 -3.94 0.90 -10.05
CA ALA A 9 -5.37 0.74 -10.32
C ALA A 9 -6.03 -0.24 -9.35
N GLU A 10 -5.35 -1.34 -9.02
CA GLU A 10 -5.92 -2.33 -8.13
C GLU A 10 -5.91 -1.91 -6.67
N ILE A 11 -4.81 -1.31 -6.19
CA ILE A 11 -4.74 -0.91 -4.78
C ILE A 11 -5.64 0.28 -4.48
N GLU A 12 -5.89 1.15 -5.46
CA GLU A 12 -6.80 2.28 -5.26
C GLU A 12 -8.24 1.84 -5.04
N LYS A 13 -8.60 0.62 -5.44
CA LYS A 13 -9.95 0.06 -5.25
C LYS A 13 -10.18 -0.50 -3.86
N ILE A 14 -9.11 -0.65 -3.06
CA ILE A 14 -9.23 -1.17 -1.69
C ILE A 14 -10.09 -0.22 -0.87
N VAL A 15 -11.09 -0.77 -0.20
CA VAL A 15 -12.02 0.00 0.62
C VAL A 15 -11.59 -0.08 2.08
N ASP A 16 -11.45 1.09 2.73
CA ASP A 16 -11.22 1.15 4.16
C ASP A 16 -12.53 0.79 4.86
N PHE A 17 -12.49 -0.25 5.65
CA PHE A 17 -13.73 -0.75 6.23
C PHE A 17 -14.28 0.14 7.35
N GLU A 18 -13.49 1.04 7.91
CA GLU A 18 -13.98 2.01 8.91
C GLU A 18 -14.80 3.13 8.28
N THR A 19 -14.37 3.64 7.14
CA THR A 19 -14.99 4.78 6.49
C THR A 19 -15.88 4.40 5.31
N GLY A 20 -15.66 3.21 4.72
CA GLY A 20 -16.34 2.78 3.50
C GLY A 20 -15.82 3.48 2.24
N LEU A 21 -14.74 4.25 2.36
CA LEU A 21 -14.13 4.95 1.23
C LEU A 21 -12.97 4.16 0.67
N THR A 22 -12.70 4.32 -0.62
CA THR A 22 -11.54 3.70 -1.25
C THR A 22 -10.26 4.45 -0.84
N LEU A 23 -9.10 3.79 -0.97
CA LEU A 23 -7.83 4.45 -0.70
C LEU A 23 -7.60 5.63 -1.61
N SER A 24 -8.11 5.55 -2.86
CA SER A 24 -8.04 6.66 -3.80
C SER A 24 -8.85 7.86 -3.30
N GLN A 25 -10.06 7.62 -2.81
CA GLN A 25 -10.92 8.68 -2.28
C GLN A 25 -10.32 9.35 -1.05
N MET A 26 -9.58 8.59 -0.26
CA MET A 26 -8.91 9.10 0.93
C MET A 26 -7.53 9.69 0.63
N LYS A 27 -7.07 9.58 -0.61
CA LYS A 27 -5.75 10.06 -1.06
C LYS A 27 -4.62 9.49 -0.21
N MET A 28 -4.75 8.22 0.16
CA MET A 28 -3.76 7.55 1.00
C MET A 28 -2.55 7.05 0.23
N ILE A 29 -2.70 6.74 -1.05
CA ILE A 29 -1.59 6.22 -1.86
C ILE A 29 -0.74 7.39 -2.35
N ARG A 30 0.55 7.39 -1.96
CA ARG A 30 1.48 8.45 -2.31
C ARG A 30 2.27 8.14 -3.58
N SER A 31 2.78 6.92 -3.69
CA SER A 31 3.54 6.55 -4.88
C SER A 31 3.56 5.04 -5.07
N VAL A 32 3.69 4.63 -6.33
CA VAL A 32 3.89 3.24 -6.71
C VAL A 32 5.01 3.23 -7.74
N LYS A 33 6.07 2.46 -7.49
CA LYS A 33 7.24 2.38 -8.37
C LYS A 33 7.68 0.95 -8.53
N GLU A 34 8.11 0.60 -9.73
CA GLU A 34 8.75 -0.69 -9.99
C GLU A 34 10.26 -0.48 -9.86
N THR A 35 10.85 -0.99 -8.78
CA THR A 35 12.28 -0.80 -8.49
C THR A 35 13.15 -1.80 -9.23
N GLU A 36 12.65 -3.03 -9.41
CA GLU A 36 13.29 -4.08 -10.18
C GLU A 36 12.20 -4.85 -10.91
N PRO A 37 12.52 -5.58 -11.98
CA PRO A 37 11.49 -6.33 -12.70
C PRO A 37 10.69 -7.25 -11.77
N GLY A 38 9.40 -6.95 -11.65
CA GLY A 38 8.47 -7.71 -10.81
C GLY A 38 8.44 -7.28 -9.35
N ILE A 39 9.31 -6.34 -8.92
CA ILE A 39 9.32 -5.83 -7.56
C ILE A 39 8.76 -4.42 -7.54
N VAL A 40 7.67 -4.23 -6.81
CA VAL A 40 6.96 -2.96 -6.75
C VAL A 40 7.07 -2.38 -5.35
N ARG A 41 7.38 -1.09 -5.28
CA ARG A 41 7.43 -0.35 -4.03
C ARG A 41 6.24 0.59 -3.96
N ILE A 42 5.48 0.47 -2.88
CA ILE A 42 4.27 1.25 -2.68
C ILE A 42 4.43 2.08 -1.40
N GLU A 43 4.20 3.37 -1.49
CA GLU A 43 4.20 4.25 -0.33
C GLU A 43 2.79 4.78 -0.11
N PHE A 44 2.32 4.73 1.13
CA PHE A 44 1.02 5.27 1.50
C PHE A 44 1.11 6.06 2.80
N SER A 45 0.14 6.96 3.00
CA SER A 45 0.00 7.71 4.24
C SER A 45 -1.33 7.35 4.88
N PRO A 46 -1.35 6.97 6.17
CA PRO A 46 -2.62 6.75 6.85
C PRO A 46 -3.36 8.07 7.05
N SER A 47 -4.65 7.99 7.34
CA SER A 47 -5.48 9.17 7.55
C SER A 47 -5.11 9.95 8.81
N SER A 48 -4.36 9.32 9.72
CA SER A 48 -3.93 9.93 10.98
C SER A 48 -2.57 9.37 11.38
N PRO A 49 -1.71 10.19 12.06
CA PRO A 49 -0.41 9.70 12.55
C PRO A 49 -0.54 8.59 13.59
N VAL A 50 -1.72 8.40 14.17
CA VAL A 50 -1.99 7.37 15.18
C VAL A 50 -3.03 6.35 14.69
N CYS A 51 -3.21 6.23 13.39
CA CYS A 51 -4.22 5.34 12.81
C CYS A 51 -3.98 3.89 13.25
N PRO A 52 -4.91 3.27 13.99
CA PRO A 52 -4.72 1.90 14.46
C PRO A 52 -4.83 0.88 13.34
N MET A 53 -5.39 1.27 12.20
CA MET A 53 -5.60 0.39 11.06
C MET A 53 -4.45 0.45 10.04
N ALA A 54 -3.40 1.24 10.31
CA ALA A 54 -2.31 1.41 9.36
C ALA A 54 -1.64 0.09 8.97
N VAL A 55 -1.40 -0.79 9.93
CA VAL A 55 -0.80 -2.11 9.68
C VAL A 55 -1.72 -2.94 8.79
N ARG A 56 -3.00 -2.95 9.09
CA ARG A 56 -3.98 -3.72 8.34
C ARG A 56 -4.09 -3.21 6.90
N VAL A 57 -4.13 -1.90 6.72
CA VAL A 57 -4.16 -1.29 5.39
C VAL A 57 -2.90 -1.67 4.61
N ALA A 58 -1.74 -1.58 5.27
CA ALA A 58 -0.48 -1.95 4.64
C ALA A 58 -0.47 -3.41 4.18
N MET A 59 -0.97 -4.31 5.01
CA MET A 59 -1.02 -5.73 4.68
C MET A 59 -2.00 -6.01 3.55
N GLU A 60 -3.14 -5.32 3.51
CA GLU A 60 -4.09 -5.45 2.41
C GLU A 60 -3.49 -4.93 1.10
N VAL A 61 -2.80 -3.79 1.14
CA VAL A 61 -2.13 -3.25 -0.03
C VAL A 61 -1.11 -4.24 -0.56
N ARG A 62 -0.29 -4.80 0.33
CA ARG A 62 0.71 -5.79 -0.06
C ARG A 62 0.07 -7.02 -0.69
N SER A 63 -0.93 -7.58 -0.03
CA SER A 63 -1.61 -8.78 -0.51
C SER A 63 -2.24 -8.52 -1.89
N LYS A 64 -2.92 -7.40 -2.04
CA LYS A 64 -3.56 -7.05 -3.31
C LYS A 64 -2.54 -6.89 -4.42
N ALA A 65 -1.44 -6.22 -4.13
CA ALA A 65 -0.38 -6.02 -5.12
C ALA A 65 0.28 -7.33 -5.52
N GLU A 66 0.56 -8.20 -4.56
CA GLU A 66 1.22 -9.48 -4.83
C GLU A 66 0.35 -10.46 -5.61
N ASN A 67 -0.96 -10.25 -5.62
CA ASN A 67 -1.88 -11.08 -6.41
C ASN A 67 -1.98 -10.65 -7.88
N ILE A 68 -1.33 -9.56 -8.24
CA ILE A 68 -1.34 -9.07 -9.61
C ILE A 68 -0.33 -9.84 -10.44
N GLU A 69 -0.75 -10.29 -11.62
CA GLU A 69 0.14 -11.00 -12.54
C GLU A 69 1.31 -10.10 -12.92
N GLY A 70 2.52 -10.62 -12.81
CA GLY A 70 3.74 -9.89 -13.10
C GLY A 70 4.43 -9.34 -11.86
N VAL A 71 3.74 -9.31 -10.71
CA VAL A 71 4.35 -8.88 -9.45
C VAL A 71 4.92 -10.09 -8.72
N LYS A 72 6.24 -10.08 -8.49
CA LYS A 72 6.91 -11.12 -7.72
C LYS A 72 6.93 -10.78 -6.24
N LYS A 73 7.09 -9.51 -5.92
CA LYS A 73 7.14 -9.04 -4.54
C LYS A 73 6.65 -7.60 -4.47
N ALA A 74 5.91 -7.28 -3.43
CA ALA A 74 5.49 -5.91 -3.15
C ALA A 74 6.07 -5.47 -1.82
N LEU A 75 6.73 -4.31 -1.83
CA LEU A 75 7.24 -3.67 -0.62
C LEU A 75 6.32 -2.50 -0.31
N VAL A 76 5.80 -2.46 0.90
CA VAL A 76 4.84 -1.43 1.31
C VAL A 76 5.43 -0.62 2.44
N TYR A 77 5.42 0.70 2.27
CA TYR A 77 5.97 1.64 3.26
C TYR A 77 4.89 2.62 3.71
N CYS A 78 4.67 2.66 5.01
CA CYS A 78 3.80 3.65 5.64
C CYS A 78 4.61 4.90 5.93
N ARG A 79 4.07 6.06 5.60
CA ARG A 79 4.70 7.35 5.86
C ARG A 79 3.76 8.24 6.65
N GLY A 80 4.32 9.00 7.59
CA GLY A 80 3.53 9.93 8.40
C GLY A 80 2.83 9.32 9.59
N HIS A 81 3.23 8.12 10.01
CA HIS A 81 2.70 7.48 11.21
C HIS A 81 3.76 7.53 12.32
N MET A 82 3.33 7.62 13.57
CA MET A 82 4.25 7.70 14.72
C MET A 82 5.18 6.50 14.82
N ILE A 83 4.71 5.32 14.41
CA ILE A 83 5.50 4.09 14.46
C ILE A 83 5.76 3.52 13.07
N GLU A 84 5.96 4.40 12.08
CA GLU A 84 6.10 3.97 10.69
C GLU A 84 7.22 2.95 10.48
N GLU A 85 8.35 3.11 11.16
CA GLU A 85 9.45 2.16 11.03
C GLU A 85 9.05 0.75 11.47
N LYS A 86 8.32 0.66 12.57
CA LYS A 86 7.85 -0.62 13.10
C LYS A 86 6.84 -1.25 12.15
N ILE A 87 5.92 -0.44 11.63
CA ILE A 87 4.91 -0.91 10.67
C ILE A 87 5.60 -1.44 9.42
N ASN A 88 6.55 -0.68 8.89
CA ASN A 88 7.26 -1.06 7.67
C ASN A 88 8.03 -2.36 7.86
N ARG A 89 8.65 -2.54 9.01
CA ARG A 89 9.37 -3.77 9.34
C ARG A 89 8.42 -4.96 9.40
N MET A 90 7.27 -4.80 10.04
CA MET A 90 6.28 -5.87 10.18
C MET A 90 5.69 -6.31 8.84
N VAL A 91 5.41 -5.35 7.98
CA VAL A 91 4.74 -5.61 6.70
C VAL A 91 5.69 -6.20 5.67
N ASN A 92 6.96 -5.83 5.71
CA ASN A 92 7.94 -6.22 4.70
C ASN A 92 8.82 -7.42 5.10
N THR A 93 8.49 -8.08 6.17
CA THR A 93 9.22 -9.27 6.62
C THR A 93 8.80 -10.51 5.85
#